data_cac80c23224400d8f97281ec0c578397
#
_entry.id   cac80c23224400d8f97281ec0c578397
#
_cell.length_a   1.000
_cell.length_b   1.000
_cell.length_c   1.000
_cell.angle_alpha   90.00
_cell.angle_beta   90.00
_cell.angle_gamma   90.00
#
_symmetry.space_group_name_H-M   'P 1'
#
loop_
_entity.id
_entity.type
_entity.pdbx_description
1 polymer ?
#
loop_
_entity_poly.entity_id
_entity_poly.type
_entity_poly.pdbx_seq_one_letter_code
_entity_poly.pdbx_strand_id
1 'polypeptide(L)'
;MLQNPPQRLDLKLWAKQSTVIDDTYNANPDSMRAALDVLCQFQGKKVAILGDMRELGRYRKKLHIELGDYAKIHGVDCLIGYGDLMRHAVFSFGNHGFFFKDKMELVHFLKNYIKGKENILIKGSRSMRMEEILNLWK
;
A
#
# COMPACT_ATOMS: atom_id res chain seq x y z
N MET A 1 15.18 20.61 -12.63
CA MET A 1 14.87 19.43 -11.83
C MET A 1 13.60 18.75 -12.36
N LEU A 2 13.67 17.48 -12.59
CA LEU A 2 12.52 16.73 -13.05
C LEU A 2 11.58 16.49 -11.88
N GLN A 3 10.31 16.81 -12.08
CA GLN A 3 9.30 16.49 -11.10
C GLN A 3 8.79 15.07 -11.34
N ASN A 4 8.45 14.36 -10.26
CA ASN A 4 7.80 13.08 -10.40
C ASN A 4 6.43 13.28 -11.03
N PRO A 5 6.02 12.38 -11.95
CA PRO A 5 4.66 12.42 -12.44
C PRO A 5 3.67 12.34 -11.27
N PRO A 6 2.46 12.88 -11.41
CA PRO A 6 1.44 12.70 -10.39
C PRO A 6 1.25 11.23 -10.05
N GLN A 7 0.96 10.93 -8.79
CA GLN A 7 0.70 9.56 -8.31
C GLN A 7 1.93 8.66 -8.31
N ARG A 8 3.13 9.24 -8.38
CA ARG A 8 4.38 8.49 -8.42
C ARG A 8 5.31 8.98 -7.31
N LEU A 9 5.40 8.20 -6.21
CA LEU A 9 6.30 8.43 -5.07
C LEU A 9 6.25 9.88 -4.57
N ASP A 10 5.05 10.37 -4.30
CA ASP A 10 4.80 11.71 -3.86
C ASP A 10 4.49 11.73 -2.36
N LEU A 11 5.19 12.57 -1.58
CA LEU A 11 4.98 12.68 -0.14
C LEU A 11 3.92 13.72 0.16
N LYS A 12 2.95 13.34 1.00
CA LYS A 12 1.85 14.23 1.39
C LYS A 12 1.63 14.19 2.89
N LEU A 13 1.38 15.35 3.47
CA LEU A 13 0.89 15.40 4.85
C LEU A 13 -0.61 15.14 4.82
N TRP A 14 -1.08 14.25 5.68
CA TRP A 14 -2.46 13.79 5.63
C TRP A 14 -3.14 13.88 6.99
N ALA A 15 -4.30 13.26 7.12
CA ALA A 15 -5.13 13.32 8.32
C ALA A 15 -4.33 12.89 9.57
N LYS A 16 -4.59 13.57 10.69
CA LYS A 16 -3.98 13.25 11.99
C LYS A 16 -2.45 13.29 11.94
N GLN A 17 -1.90 14.20 11.12
CA GLN A 17 -0.45 14.37 10.97
C GLN A 17 0.25 13.13 10.42
N SER A 18 -0.48 12.25 9.73
CA SER A 18 0.13 11.11 9.05
C SER A 18 0.85 11.58 7.79
N THR A 19 1.88 10.84 7.39
CA THR A 19 2.60 11.06 6.14
C THR A 19 2.17 10.00 5.15
N VAL A 20 1.75 10.42 3.96
CA VAL A 20 1.35 9.49 2.89
C VAL A 20 2.39 9.53 1.78
N ILE A 21 2.89 8.36 1.41
CA ILE A 21 3.69 8.18 0.21
C ILE A 21 2.73 7.74 -0.88
N ASP A 22 2.40 8.68 -1.77
CA ASP A 22 1.48 8.44 -2.88
C ASP A 22 2.27 7.91 -4.06
N ASP A 23 2.23 6.61 -4.28
CA ASP A 23 2.94 5.93 -5.36
C ASP A 23 1.94 5.11 -6.16
N THR A 24 0.88 5.77 -6.62
CA THR A 24 -0.30 5.12 -7.19
C THR A 24 -0.28 5.02 -8.71
N TYR A 25 0.83 5.39 -9.36
CA TYR A 25 0.88 5.38 -10.82
C TYR A 25 0.86 3.97 -11.39
N ASN A 26 1.70 3.07 -10.86
CA ASN A 26 1.77 1.69 -11.33
C ASN A 26 2.47 0.82 -10.29
N ALA A 27 2.52 -0.50 -10.52
CA ALA A 27 3.17 -1.42 -9.61
C ALA A 27 3.63 -2.68 -10.33
N ASN A 28 4.82 -3.13 -9.97
CA ASN A 28 5.35 -4.45 -10.30
C ASN A 28 6.14 -4.94 -9.09
N PRO A 29 6.61 -6.21 -9.07
CA PRO A 29 7.30 -6.73 -7.88
C PRO A 29 8.49 -5.90 -7.44
N ASP A 30 9.33 -5.44 -8.39
CA ASP A 30 10.51 -4.64 -8.05
C ASP A 30 10.13 -3.28 -7.49
N SER A 31 9.18 -2.58 -8.13
CA SER A 31 8.77 -1.25 -7.66
C SER A 31 8.03 -1.32 -6.34
N MET A 32 7.30 -2.42 -6.07
CA MET A 32 6.65 -2.63 -4.78
C MET A 32 7.68 -2.79 -3.67
N ARG A 33 8.71 -3.62 -3.89
CA ARG A 33 9.76 -3.79 -2.89
C ARG A 33 10.51 -2.50 -2.64
N ALA A 34 10.83 -1.76 -3.70
CA ALA A 34 11.51 -0.47 -3.56
C ALA A 34 10.67 0.52 -2.75
N ALA A 35 9.36 0.57 -3.00
CA ALA A 35 8.47 1.45 -2.24
C ALA A 35 8.37 1.04 -0.77
N LEU A 36 8.31 -0.26 -0.49
CA LEU A 36 8.31 -0.76 0.88
C LEU A 36 9.62 -0.43 1.58
N ASP A 37 10.74 -0.50 0.87
CA ASP A 37 12.03 -0.11 1.44
C ASP A 37 12.04 1.36 1.85
N VAL A 38 11.47 2.22 1.00
CA VAL A 38 11.34 3.66 1.34
C VAL A 38 10.47 3.83 2.59
N LEU A 39 9.31 3.17 2.62
CA LEU A 39 8.41 3.24 3.78
C LEU A 39 9.14 2.82 5.06
N CYS A 40 9.93 1.76 5.00
CA CYS A 40 10.57 1.20 6.18
C CYS A 40 11.75 2.05 6.68
N GLN A 41 12.17 3.08 5.95
CA GLN A 41 13.17 4.03 6.41
C GLN A 41 12.60 5.10 7.34
N PHE A 42 11.28 5.29 7.34
CA PHE A 42 10.66 6.26 8.22
C PHE A 42 10.62 5.76 9.67
N GLN A 43 10.70 6.70 10.60
CA GLN A 43 10.48 6.41 12.01
C GLN A 43 9.00 6.28 12.30
N GLY A 44 8.65 5.44 13.27
CA GLY A 44 7.26 5.28 13.70
C GLY A 44 6.53 4.16 12.96
N LYS A 45 5.21 4.16 13.12
CA LYS A 45 4.35 3.09 12.59
C LYS A 45 4.26 3.16 11.07
N LYS A 46 4.35 2.01 10.44
CA LYS A 46 4.39 1.89 8.97
C LYS A 46 3.20 1.08 8.49
N VAL A 47 2.37 1.71 7.66
CA VAL A 47 1.16 1.13 7.10
C VAL A 47 1.31 1.08 5.58
N ALA A 48 1.16 -0.09 4.99
CA ALA A 48 1.21 -0.26 3.54
C ALA A 48 -0.20 -0.58 3.03
N ILE A 49 -0.71 0.24 2.13
CA ILE A 49 -2.00 0.05 1.46
C ILE A 49 -1.69 -0.31 0.02
N LEU A 50 -1.83 -1.58 -0.31
CA LEU A 50 -1.37 -2.09 -1.60
C LEU A 50 -2.54 -2.68 -2.39
N GLY A 51 -2.58 -2.31 -3.68
CA GLY A 51 -3.49 -2.92 -4.64
C GLY A 51 -2.79 -3.95 -5.49
N ASP A 52 -3.56 -4.74 -6.23
CA ASP A 52 -3.03 -5.81 -7.06
C ASP A 52 -1.93 -5.33 -8.00
N MET A 53 -0.94 -6.18 -8.20
CA MET A 53 -0.01 -6.08 -9.33
C MET A 53 -0.60 -6.88 -10.47
N ARG A 54 -0.70 -6.24 -11.66
CA ARG A 54 -1.32 -6.84 -12.84
C ARG A 54 -0.25 -7.38 -13.78
N GLU A 55 -0.70 -8.20 -14.73
CA GLU A 55 0.14 -8.69 -15.83
C GLU A 55 1.32 -9.55 -15.37
N LEU A 56 1.17 -10.29 -14.28
CA LEU A 56 2.21 -11.18 -13.77
C LEU A 56 2.07 -12.62 -14.27
N GLY A 57 1.06 -12.91 -15.07
CA GLY A 57 0.86 -14.23 -15.65
C GLY A 57 0.62 -15.29 -14.58
N ARG A 58 1.19 -16.48 -14.82
CA ARG A 58 0.97 -17.64 -13.95
C ARG A 58 1.63 -17.49 -12.57
N TYR A 59 2.56 -16.57 -12.42
CA TYR A 59 3.26 -16.36 -11.14
C TYR A 59 2.56 -15.35 -10.26
N ARG A 60 1.39 -14.85 -10.66
CA ARG A 60 0.71 -13.76 -9.95
C ARG A 60 0.45 -14.06 -8.47
N LYS A 61 -0.03 -15.25 -8.16
CA LYS A 61 -0.31 -15.63 -6.77
C LYS A 61 0.98 -15.69 -5.95
N LYS A 62 1.99 -16.38 -6.49
CA LYS A 62 3.29 -16.54 -5.82
C LYS A 62 3.93 -15.19 -5.52
N LEU A 63 3.91 -14.28 -6.50
CA LEU A 63 4.54 -12.98 -6.36
C LEU A 63 3.84 -12.11 -5.32
N HIS A 64 2.51 -12.23 -5.19
CA HIS A 64 1.78 -11.53 -4.14
C HIS A 64 2.08 -12.12 -2.77
N ILE A 65 2.18 -13.44 -2.66
CA ILE A 65 2.59 -14.09 -1.40
C ILE A 65 3.98 -13.60 -0.97
N GLU A 66 4.92 -13.59 -1.91
CA GLU A 66 6.28 -13.13 -1.63
C GLU A 66 6.31 -11.67 -1.18
N LEU A 67 5.45 -10.84 -1.76
CA LEU A 67 5.35 -9.45 -1.36
C LEU A 67 4.87 -9.30 0.09
N GLY A 68 3.88 -10.08 0.48
CA GLY A 68 3.38 -10.10 1.86
C GLY A 68 4.47 -10.51 2.84
N ASP A 69 5.24 -11.54 2.49
CA ASP A 69 6.37 -11.99 3.30
C ASP A 69 7.44 -10.89 3.40
N TYR A 70 7.74 -10.26 2.29
CA TYR A 70 8.71 -9.17 2.23
C TYR A 70 8.33 -8.02 3.16
N ALA A 71 7.07 -7.61 3.09
CA ALA A 71 6.57 -6.52 3.94
C ALA A 71 6.71 -6.88 5.42
N LYS A 72 6.37 -8.10 5.79
CA LYS A 72 6.44 -8.55 7.17
C LYS A 72 7.87 -8.56 7.68
N ILE A 73 8.78 -9.14 6.90
CA ILE A 73 10.18 -9.29 7.29
C ILE A 73 10.85 -7.93 7.44
N HIS A 74 10.50 -6.96 6.59
CA HIS A 74 11.16 -5.65 6.57
C HIS A 74 10.55 -4.64 7.54
N GLY A 75 9.54 -5.02 8.31
CA GLY A 75 9.08 -4.19 9.41
C GLY A 75 7.85 -3.34 9.15
N VAL A 76 7.06 -3.68 8.12
CA VAL A 76 5.74 -3.06 7.96
C VAL A 76 4.86 -3.50 9.12
N ASP A 77 4.19 -2.55 9.78
CA ASP A 77 3.37 -2.84 10.94
C ASP A 77 1.96 -3.30 10.57
N CYS A 78 1.44 -2.80 9.45
CA CYS A 78 0.09 -3.12 9.01
C CYS A 78 0.05 -3.18 7.49
N LEU A 79 -0.49 -4.26 6.94
CA LEU A 79 -0.69 -4.41 5.51
C LEU A 79 -2.17 -4.40 5.20
N ILE A 80 -2.60 -3.44 4.40
CA ILE A 80 -3.99 -3.32 3.96
C ILE A 80 -4.01 -3.61 2.46
N GLY A 81 -4.73 -4.65 2.08
CA GLY A 81 -4.78 -5.09 0.69
C GLY A 81 -6.11 -4.79 0.03
N TYR A 82 -6.06 -4.35 -1.21
CA TYR A 82 -7.22 -4.12 -2.05
C TYR A 82 -7.07 -4.90 -3.36
N GLY A 83 -8.03 -5.76 -3.67
CA GLY A 83 -8.02 -6.57 -4.88
C GLY A 83 -7.81 -8.04 -4.61
N ASP A 84 -8.32 -8.90 -5.53
CA ASP A 84 -8.34 -10.35 -5.33
C ASP A 84 -6.96 -10.96 -5.14
N LEU A 85 -5.96 -10.46 -5.87
CA LEU A 85 -4.60 -11.01 -5.77
C LEU A 85 -3.91 -10.57 -4.47
N MET A 86 -4.16 -9.34 -4.05
CA MET A 86 -3.55 -8.83 -2.82
C MET A 86 -4.04 -9.59 -1.58
N ARG A 87 -5.18 -10.27 -1.67
CA ARG A 87 -5.66 -11.16 -0.60
C ARG A 87 -4.59 -12.18 -0.20
N HIS A 88 -3.84 -12.69 -1.17
CA HIS A 88 -2.76 -13.66 -0.90
C HIS A 88 -1.60 -13.02 -0.13
N ALA A 89 -1.28 -11.78 -0.45
CA ALA A 89 -0.24 -11.04 0.28
C ALA A 89 -0.67 -10.76 1.72
N VAL A 90 -1.92 -10.36 1.91
CA VAL A 90 -2.46 -10.08 3.24
C VAL A 90 -2.44 -11.34 4.10
N PHE A 91 -2.86 -12.48 3.53
CA PHE A 91 -2.85 -13.75 4.26
C PHE A 91 -1.41 -14.12 4.66
N SER A 92 -0.47 -13.99 3.74
CA SER A 92 0.93 -14.30 4.01
C SER A 92 1.55 -13.36 5.05
N PHE A 93 1.18 -12.09 5.02
CA PHE A 93 1.60 -11.11 6.02
C PHE A 93 1.16 -11.51 7.42
N GLY A 94 -0.07 -12.00 7.55
CA GLY A 94 -0.59 -12.53 8.81
C GLY A 94 -1.16 -11.46 9.71
N ASN A 95 -0.71 -11.45 10.96
CA ASN A 95 -1.23 -10.55 11.99
C ASN A 95 -1.13 -9.08 11.55
N HIS A 96 -2.20 -8.31 11.73
CA HIS A 96 -2.32 -6.92 11.27
C HIS A 96 -2.36 -6.79 9.75
N GLY A 97 -2.74 -7.87 9.06
CA GLY A 97 -3.10 -7.81 7.65
C GLY A 97 -4.61 -7.70 7.53
N PHE A 98 -5.08 -6.79 6.68
CA PHE A 98 -6.51 -6.54 6.47
C PHE A 98 -6.81 -6.48 4.98
N PHE A 99 -7.86 -7.14 4.55
CA PHE A 99 -8.23 -7.22 3.14
C PHE A 99 -9.59 -6.57 2.89
N PHE A 100 -9.67 -5.78 1.84
CA PHE A 100 -10.92 -5.11 1.45
C PHE A 100 -11.19 -5.31 -0.04
N LYS A 101 -12.46 -5.53 -0.38
CA LYS A 101 -12.92 -5.56 -1.76
C LYS A 101 -13.51 -4.23 -2.21
N ASP A 102 -13.76 -3.33 -1.28
CA ASP A 102 -14.44 -2.06 -1.52
C ASP A 102 -13.60 -0.93 -0.94
N LYS A 103 -13.31 0.06 -1.77
CA LYS A 103 -12.49 1.20 -1.34
C LYS A 103 -13.17 2.04 -0.27
N MET A 104 -14.50 2.15 -0.29
CA MET A 104 -15.22 2.88 0.76
C MET A 104 -15.06 2.21 2.11
N GLU A 105 -15.17 0.89 2.16
CA GLU A 105 -14.95 0.14 3.40
C GLU A 105 -13.51 0.29 3.88
N LEU A 106 -12.56 0.24 2.95
CA LEU A 106 -11.16 0.43 3.28
C LEU A 106 -10.93 1.81 3.91
N VAL A 107 -11.48 2.86 3.31
CA VAL A 107 -11.34 4.23 3.82
C VAL A 107 -12.01 4.37 5.18
N HIS A 108 -13.18 3.76 5.36
CA HIS A 108 -13.85 3.76 6.67
C HIS A 108 -12.95 3.13 7.73
N PHE A 109 -12.32 2.01 7.40
CA PHE A 109 -11.35 1.37 8.30
C PHE A 109 -10.20 2.33 8.63
N LEU A 110 -9.65 3.00 7.62
CA LEU A 110 -8.53 3.93 7.82
C LEU A 110 -8.88 5.07 8.76
N LYS A 111 -10.08 5.63 8.61
CA LYS A 111 -10.52 6.74 9.45
C LYS A 111 -10.53 6.38 10.94
N ASN A 112 -10.77 5.11 11.26
CA ASN A 112 -10.77 4.63 12.64
C ASN A 112 -9.43 4.07 13.07
N TYR A 113 -8.66 3.50 12.14
CA TYR A 113 -7.39 2.83 12.43
C TYR A 113 -6.24 3.82 12.63
N ILE A 114 -6.18 4.85 11.80
CA ILE A 114 -5.10 5.84 11.86
C ILE A 114 -5.28 6.72 13.09
N LYS A 115 -4.29 6.68 13.98
CA LYS A 115 -4.35 7.41 15.26
C LYS A 115 -3.57 8.71 15.23
N GLY A 116 -2.53 8.78 14.42
CA GLY A 116 -1.70 9.97 14.27
C GLY A 116 -0.25 9.62 14.02
N LYS A 117 0.38 10.40 13.14
CA LYS A 117 1.80 10.31 12.83
C LYS A 117 2.25 9.00 12.17
N GLU A 118 1.31 8.18 11.68
CA GLU A 118 1.68 7.00 10.91
C GLU A 118 2.30 7.39 9.57
N ASN A 119 3.14 6.50 9.05
CA ASN A 119 3.70 6.62 7.71
C ASN A 119 2.97 5.61 6.83
N ILE A 120 2.38 6.08 5.75
CA ILE A 120 1.44 5.28 4.95
C ILE A 120 1.89 5.27 3.50
N LEU A 121 2.10 4.08 2.94
CA LEU A 121 2.37 3.91 1.51
C LEU A 121 1.08 3.48 0.82
N ILE A 122 0.76 4.12 -0.31
CA ILE A 122 -0.36 3.70 -1.16
C ILE A 122 0.17 3.40 -2.55
N LYS A 123 0.00 2.16 -3.04
CA LYS A 123 0.56 1.72 -4.31
C LYS A 123 -0.25 0.55 -4.87
N GLY A 124 -0.36 0.51 -6.19
CA GLY A 124 -1.00 -0.59 -6.90
C GLY A 124 -0.89 -0.37 -8.40
N SER A 125 -1.26 -1.37 -9.19
CA SER A 125 -1.28 -1.24 -10.64
C SER A 125 -2.21 -0.10 -11.06
N ARG A 126 -1.93 0.52 -12.20
CA ARG A 126 -2.70 1.67 -12.69
C ARG A 126 -4.20 1.36 -12.74
N SER A 127 -4.57 0.16 -13.18
CA SER A 127 -5.97 -0.25 -13.29
C SER A 127 -6.68 -0.32 -11.94
N MET A 128 -5.96 -0.42 -10.84
CA MET A 128 -6.56 -0.46 -9.51
C MET A 128 -6.97 0.92 -9.00
N ARG A 129 -6.49 1.98 -9.62
CA ARG A 129 -6.84 3.36 -9.30
C ARG A 129 -6.72 3.66 -7.81
N MET A 130 -5.56 3.33 -7.24
CA MET A 130 -5.36 3.46 -5.80
C MET A 130 -5.46 4.90 -5.31
N GLU A 131 -5.26 5.89 -6.17
CA GLU A 131 -5.43 7.29 -5.79
C GLU A 131 -6.86 7.62 -5.36
N GLU A 132 -7.84 6.81 -5.77
CA GLU A 132 -9.22 7.00 -5.33
C GLU A 132 -9.37 6.86 -3.82
N ILE A 133 -8.52 6.07 -3.19
CA ILE A 133 -8.51 5.91 -1.73
C ILE A 133 -8.23 7.26 -1.07
N LEU A 134 -7.25 8.01 -1.58
CA LEU A 134 -6.95 9.34 -1.04
C LEU A 134 -8.10 10.31 -1.26
N ASN A 135 -8.75 10.24 -2.42
CA ASN A 135 -9.88 11.11 -2.71
C ASN A 135 -11.06 10.83 -1.77
N LEU A 136 -11.31 9.58 -1.47
CA LEU A 136 -12.39 9.17 -0.56
C LEU A 136 -12.07 9.47 0.90
N TRP A 137 -10.79 9.53 1.24
CA TRP A 137 -10.35 9.70 2.64
C TRP A 137 -10.37 11.16 3.09
N LYS A 138 -10.48 12.07 2.18
CA LYS A 138 -10.53 13.51 2.53
C LYS A 138 -11.72 13.86 3.45
#